data_2b8c470619ccc7e3b2f84368e30c4e19
#
_entry.id   2b8c470619ccc7e3b2f84368e30c4e19
#
_cell.length_a   1.000
_cell.length_b   1.000
_cell.length_c   1.000
_cell.angle_alpha   90.00
_cell.angle_beta   90.00
_cell.angle_gamma   90.00
#
_symmetry.space_group_name_H-M   'P 1'
#
loop_
_entity.id
_entity.type
_entity.pdbx_description
1 polymer ?
#
loop_
_entity_poly.entity_id
_entity_poly.type
_entity_poly.pdbx_seq_one_letter_code
_entity_poly.pdbx_strand_id
1 'polypeptide(L)'
;PNDFREFIMNTVREWEAHAHVRFEFLDDLSTEYAHVRIDVGTGLPNDSMDSYSACGTNALVRPADQATMRLPLSMYRAFRNGHNTEASVSRTVLHEFGHALGLLHEHQNPHREFQWNTAVVYLAFSLRGISKESVDNQFIRVFSGPTFANSGQYDPYSIMNYALPRAFMFGSSACPPTRDDSILNLSDGDKAFIARIYPKPVSSTEFNSRG
;
A
#
# COMPACT_ATOMS: atom_id res chain seq x y z
N PRO A 1 6.82 16.49 -12.23
CA PRO A 1 6.66 16.35 -13.67
C PRO A 1 5.26 15.87 -14.01
N ASN A 2 4.63 16.44 -15.02
CA ASN A 2 3.25 16.14 -15.38
C ASN A 2 3.04 14.66 -15.75
N ASP A 3 4.03 14.04 -16.39
CA ASP A 3 4.00 12.63 -16.78
C ASP A 3 3.95 11.68 -15.57
N PHE A 4 4.63 11.99 -14.46
CA PHE A 4 4.54 11.18 -13.25
C PHE A 4 3.18 11.36 -12.54
N ARG A 5 2.66 12.58 -12.53
CA ARG A 5 1.32 12.85 -12.01
C ARG A 5 0.26 12.07 -12.79
N GLU A 6 0.30 12.11 -14.12
CA GLU A 6 -0.60 11.34 -14.97
C GLU A 6 -0.47 9.84 -14.73
N PHE A 7 0.74 9.34 -14.56
CA PHE A 7 0.98 7.93 -14.24
C PHE A 7 0.29 7.53 -12.92
N ILE A 8 0.47 8.32 -11.86
CA ILE A 8 -0.20 8.09 -10.57
C ILE A 8 -1.72 8.10 -10.76
N MET A 9 -2.26 9.14 -11.41
CA MET A 9 -3.70 9.29 -11.66
C MET A 9 -4.29 8.08 -12.38
N ASN A 10 -3.62 7.57 -13.39
CA ASN A 10 -4.10 6.41 -14.15
C ASN A 10 -4.02 5.13 -13.32
N THR A 11 -2.94 4.94 -12.57
CA THR A 11 -2.73 3.74 -11.76
C THR A 11 -3.79 3.61 -10.65
N VAL A 12 -4.12 4.69 -9.95
CA VAL A 12 -5.05 4.61 -8.80
C VAL A 12 -6.50 4.35 -9.21
N ARG A 13 -6.84 4.54 -10.49
CA ARG A 13 -8.17 4.19 -11.04
C ARG A 13 -8.52 2.72 -10.83
N GLU A 14 -7.54 1.86 -10.66
CA GLU A 14 -7.79 0.46 -10.37
C GLU A 14 -8.56 0.29 -9.05
N TRP A 15 -8.26 1.06 -8.00
CA TRP A 15 -9.05 1.05 -6.77
C TRP A 15 -10.48 1.52 -6.99
N GLU A 16 -10.70 2.56 -7.82
CA GLU A 16 -12.05 3.06 -8.15
C GLU A 16 -12.89 2.03 -8.91
N ALA A 17 -12.24 1.16 -9.69
CA ALA A 17 -12.94 0.09 -10.42
C ALA A 17 -13.64 -0.89 -9.46
N HIS A 18 -13.07 -1.12 -8.27
CA HIS A 18 -13.54 -2.12 -7.32
C HIS A 18 -14.28 -1.55 -6.10
N ALA A 19 -14.25 -0.24 -5.87
CA ALA A 19 -14.84 0.41 -4.71
C ALA A 19 -15.68 1.63 -5.09
N HIS A 20 -16.56 2.07 -4.18
CA HIS A 20 -17.27 3.34 -4.32
C HIS A 20 -16.42 4.48 -3.76
N VAL A 21 -15.27 4.68 -4.35
CA VAL A 21 -14.36 5.81 -4.09
C VAL A 21 -14.04 6.50 -5.40
N ARG A 22 -13.70 7.77 -5.31
CA ARG A 22 -13.23 8.59 -6.42
C ARG A 22 -12.07 9.45 -5.93
N PHE A 23 -10.95 9.39 -6.63
CA PHE A 23 -9.82 10.28 -6.40
C PHE A 23 -9.97 11.53 -7.25
N GLU A 24 -10.06 12.66 -6.58
CA GLU A 24 -10.04 13.98 -7.21
C GLU A 24 -8.65 14.57 -7.04
N PHE A 25 -8.01 14.88 -8.16
CA PHE A 25 -6.65 15.40 -8.16
C PHE A 25 -6.68 16.90 -8.33
N LEU A 26 -6.36 17.61 -7.26
CA LEU A 26 -6.27 19.04 -7.25
C LEU A 26 -5.01 19.52 -7.98
N ASP A 27 -5.08 20.68 -8.61
CA ASP A 27 -3.90 21.33 -9.19
C ASP A 27 -2.98 21.87 -8.10
N ASP A 28 -1.68 21.94 -8.40
CA ASP A 28 -0.64 22.42 -7.47
C ASP A 28 -0.90 23.85 -6.94
N LEU A 29 -1.69 24.64 -7.66
CA LEU A 29 -2.09 25.99 -7.28
C LEU A 29 -3.46 26.04 -6.56
N SER A 30 -4.09 24.90 -6.34
CA SER A 30 -5.37 24.85 -5.62
C SER A 30 -5.17 25.30 -4.16
N THR A 31 -6.11 26.10 -3.67
CA THR A 31 -6.21 26.47 -2.26
C THR A 31 -7.11 25.51 -1.47
N GLU A 32 -7.66 24.51 -2.14
CA GLU A 32 -8.52 23.51 -1.52
C GLU A 32 -7.72 22.55 -0.64
N TYR A 33 -8.36 22.07 0.41
CA TYR A 33 -7.74 21.08 1.30
C TYR A 33 -7.65 19.71 0.62
N ALA A 34 -6.43 19.15 0.55
CA ALA A 34 -6.19 17.81 0.07
C ALA A 34 -6.04 16.82 1.24
N HIS A 35 -6.81 15.73 1.23
CA HIS A 35 -6.68 14.64 2.20
C HIS A 35 -5.36 13.88 2.04
N VAL A 36 -4.95 13.65 0.79
CA VAL A 36 -3.69 13.01 0.43
C VAL A 36 -2.78 14.06 -0.21
N ARG A 37 -1.65 14.31 0.42
CA ARG A 37 -0.64 15.27 -0.04
C ARG A 37 0.64 14.51 -0.33
N ILE A 38 1.01 14.45 -1.61
CA ILE A 38 2.08 13.58 -2.11
C ILE A 38 3.38 14.37 -2.20
N ASP A 39 4.38 13.94 -1.43
CA ASP A 39 5.77 14.35 -1.60
C ASP A 39 6.45 13.44 -2.63
N VAL A 40 6.96 14.02 -3.69
CA VAL A 40 7.73 13.30 -4.72
C VAL A 40 9.24 13.44 -4.53
N GLY A 41 9.67 14.17 -3.51
CA GLY A 41 11.07 14.49 -3.26
C GLY A 41 11.69 15.37 -4.36
N THR A 42 13.00 15.52 -4.31
CA THR A 42 13.77 16.32 -5.28
C THR A 42 14.12 15.54 -6.54
N GLY A 43 14.08 14.20 -6.46
CA GLY A 43 14.56 13.30 -7.51
C GLY A 43 16.08 13.37 -7.72
N LEU A 44 16.84 13.91 -6.76
CA LEU A 44 18.31 13.88 -6.78
C LEU A 44 18.84 12.49 -6.38
N PRO A 45 20.08 12.14 -6.74
CA PRO A 45 20.64 10.81 -6.46
C PRO A 45 20.65 10.40 -4.98
N ASN A 46 20.69 11.38 -4.07
CA ASN A 46 20.69 11.14 -2.62
C ASN A 46 19.30 11.22 -1.98
N ASP A 47 18.25 11.35 -2.79
CA ASP A 47 16.88 11.36 -2.29
C ASP A 47 16.47 9.96 -1.85
N SER A 48 15.75 9.86 -0.73
CA SER A 48 15.26 8.56 -0.28
C SER A 48 14.35 7.92 -1.32
N MET A 49 14.56 6.63 -1.56
CA MET A 49 13.70 5.79 -2.40
C MET A 49 12.50 5.21 -1.64
N ASP A 50 12.40 5.51 -0.32
CA ASP A 50 11.35 4.96 0.51
C ASP A 50 9.99 5.61 0.16
N SER A 51 8.99 4.77 -0.04
CA SER A 51 7.59 5.18 -0.16
C SER A 51 6.89 4.97 1.17
N TYR A 52 5.92 5.81 1.47
CA TYR A 52 5.03 5.64 2.61
C TYR A 52 3.70 6.35 2.40
N SER A 53 2.69 5.95 3.15
CA SER A 53 1.42 6.67 3.26
C SER A 53 0.90 6.65 4.70
N ALA A 54 0.23 7.74 5.09
CA ALA A 54 -0.62 7.73 6.28
C ALA A 54 -1.84 6.82 6.02
N CYS A 55 -2.17 5.98 7.00
CA CYS A 55 -3.26 5.02 6.84
C CYS A 55 -4.61 5.68 7.15
N GLY A 56 -5.50 5.71 6.17
CA GLY A 56 -6.87 6.19 6.28
C GLY A 56 -6.97 7.58 6.91
N THR A 57 -7.83 7.72 7.90
CA THR A 57 -8.08 9.00 8.60
C THR A 57 -6.88 9.56 9.36
N ASN A 58 -5.79 8.80 9.54
CA ASN A 58 -4.56 9.34 10.10
C ASN A 58 -3.94 10.44 9.22
N ALA A 59 -4.29 10.52 7.96
CA ALA A 59 -3.92 11.63 7.08
C ALA A 59 -4.51 12.98 7.53
N LEU A 60 -5.70 12.95 8.16
CA LEU A 60 -6.43 14.15 8.56
C LEU A 60 -5.82 14.87 9.77
N VAL A 61 -5.09 14.15 10.62
CA VAL A 61 -4.45 14.71 11.81
C VAL A 61 -3.05 15.28 11.54
N ARG A 62 -2.53 15.09 10.33
CA ARG A 62 -1.26 15.70 9.93
C ARG A 62 -1.47 17.17 9.57
N PRO A 63 -0.56 18.08 9.97
CA PRO A 63 -0.58 19.47 9.57
C PRO A 63 -0.75 19.63 8.05
N ALA A 64 -1.48 20.67 7.63
CA ALA A 64 -1.83 20.86 6.22
C ALA A 64 -0.61 21.11 5.31
N ASP A 65 0.47 21.61 5.86
CA ASP A 65 1.76 21.86 5.20
C ASP A 65 2.67 20.63 5.13
N GLN A 66 2.25 19.50 5.72
CA GLN A 66 3.03 18.25 5.69
C GLN A 66 2.45 17.25 4.71
N ALA A 67 3.34 16.51 4.04
CA ALA A 67 2.95 15.39 3.20
C ALA A 67 2.33 14.27 4.03
N THR A 68 1.31 13.62 3.48
CA THR A 68 0.67 12.42 4.05
C THR A 68 1.08 11.17 3.33
N MET A 69 1.67 11.30 2.14
CA MET A 69 2.18 10.21 1.30
C MET A 69 3.51 10.64 0.66
N ARG A 70 4.40 9.69 0.45
CA ARG A 70 5.61 9.87 -0.35
C ARG A 70 5.64 8.85 -1.47
N LEU A 71 5.82 9.34 -2.70
CA LEU A 71 6.06 8.56 -3.90
C LEU A 71 7.31 9.13 -4.61
N PRO A 72 8.50 8.56 -4.42
CA PRO A 72 9.74 9.18 -4.89
C PRO A 72 9.82 9.30 -6.41
N LEU A 73 10.08 10.50 -6.90
CA LEU A 73 10.30 10.76 -8.33
C LEU A 73 11.50 9.96 -8.88
N SER A 74 12.47 9.66 -8.02
CA SER A 74 13.61 8.80 -8.37
C SER A 74 13.19 7.40 -8.81
N MET A 75 12.18 6.82 -8.17
CA MET A 75 11.59 5.53 -8.56
C MET A 75 10.99 5.61 -9.97
N TYR A 76 10.22 6.66 -10.27
CA TYR A 76 9.63 6.85 -11.60
C TYR A 76 10.70 7.13 -12.67
N ARG A 77 11.73 7.93 -12.33
CA ARG A 77 12.87 8.15 -13.23
C ARG A 77 13.63 6.86 -13.52
N ALA A 78 13.82 5.99 -12.52
CA ALA A 78 14.43 4.69 -12.72
C ALA A 78 13.63 3.84 -13.73
N PHE A 79 12.30 3.86 -13.65
CA PHE A 79 11.44 3.25 -14.66
C PHE A 79 11.65 3.86 -16.04
N ARG A 80 11.59 5.18 -16.17
CA ARG A 80 11.77 5.88 -17.46
C ARG A 80 13.15 5.63 -18.09
N ASN A 81 14.16 5.33 -17.28
CA ASN A 81 15.52 4.99 -17.71
C ASN A 81 15.74 3.48 -17.90
N GLY A 82 14.68 2.65 -17.82
CA GLY A 82 14.75 1.21 -18.03
C GLY A 82 15.36 0.41 -16.87
N HIS A 83 15.54 1.02 -15.69
CA HIS A 83 16.05 0.34 -14.49
C HIS A 83 14.96 -0.32 -13.63
N ASN A 84 13.70 0.05 -13.83
CA ASN A 84 12.51 -0.53 -13.20
C ASN A 84 11.47 -0.86 -14.26
N THR A 85 10.54 -1.74 -13.92
CA THR A 85 9.37 -2.00 -14.76
C THR A 85 8.22 -1.07 -14.38
N GLU A 86 7.34 -0.77 -15.34
CA GLU A 86 6.10 -0.05 -15.09
C GLU A 86 5.28 -0.71 -13.97
N ALA A 87 5.15 -2.03 -14.02
CA ALA A 87 4.43 -2.81 -13.05
C ALA A 87 4.99 -2.66 -11.61
N SER A 88 6.32 -2.56 -11.45
CA SER A 88 6.93 -2.33 -10.15
C SER A 88 6.60 -0.95 -9.57
N VAL A 89 6.54 0.08 -10.42
CA VAL A 89 6.16 1.45 -10.00
C VAL A 89 4.66 1.50 -9.69
N SER A 90 3.83 0.90 -10.56
CA SER A 90 2.37 0.80 -10.34
C SER A 90 2.05 0.08 -9.04
N ARG A 91 2.75 -1.02 -8.75
CA ARG A 91 2.63 -1.75 -7.48
C ARG A 91 2.84 -0.82 -6.27
N THR A 92 3.90 -0.03 -6.29
CA THR A 92 4.18 0.90 -5.19
C THR A 92 3.07 1.96 -5.06
N VAL A 93 2.62 2.52 -6.17
CA VAL A 93 1.51 3.48 -6.16
C VAL A 93 0.24 2.85 -5.59
N LEU A 94 -0.15 1.66 -6.05
CA LEU A 94 -1.32 0.94 -5.55
C LEU A 94 -1.21 0.64 -4.06
N HIS A 95 -0.03 0.19 -3.59
CA HIS A 95 0.23 -0.08 -2.18
C HIS A 95 0.02 1.16 -1.30
N GLU A 96 0.65 2.27 -1.65
CA GLU A 96 0.55 3.49 -0.85
C GLU A 96 -0.88 4.07 -0.87
N PHE A 97 -1.59 3.99 -1.99
CA PHE A 97 -2.99 4.37 -2.04
C PHE A 97 -3.91 3.38 -1.30
N GLY A 98 -3.53 2.11 -1.21
CA GLY A 98 -4.18 1.15 -0.31
C GLY A 98 -4.11 1.63 1.15
N HIS A 99 -2.96 2.10 1.62
CA HIS A 99 -2.85 2.73 2.93
C HIS A 99 -3.74 3.97 3.06
N ALA A 100 -3.75 4.85 2.08
CA ALA A 100 -4.62 6.03 2.10
C ALA A 100 -6.11 5.66 2.22
N LEU A 101 -6.51 4.52 1.67
CA LEU A 101 -7.86 3.95 1.80
C LEU A 101 -8.09 3.20 3.13
N GLY A 102 -7.09 3.09 3.98
CA GLY A 102 -7.19 2.49 5.32
C GLY A 102 -6.71 1.04 5.42
N LEU A 103 -6.12 0.48 4.35
CA LEU A 103 -5.56 -0.87 4.39
C LEU A 103 -4.22 -0.88 5.16
N LEU A 104 -3.99 -1.96 5.90
CA LEU A 104 -2.75 -2.23 6.63
C LEU A 104 -1.91 -3.27 5.90
N HIS A 105 -0.67 -3.42 6.33
CA HIS A 105 0.19 -4.45 5.75
C HIS A 105 -0.33 -5.85 5.99
N GLU A 106 -0.42 -6.65 4.93
CA GLU A 106 -0.97 -7.99 4.99
C GLU A 106 -0.09 -8.96 5.80
N HIS A 107 1.22 -8.78 5.83
CA HIS A 107 2.11 -9.59 6.69
C HIS A 107 1.87 -9.39 8.20
N GLN A 108 1.11 -8.37 8.60
CA GLN A 108 0.66 -8.09 9.96
C GLN A 108 -0.75 -8.64 10.25
N ASN A 109 -1.37 -9.34 9.29
CA ASN A 109 -2.67 -9.98 9.43
C ASN A 109 -2.64 -11.00 10.58
N PRO A 110 -3.63 -10.99 11.51
CA PRO A 110 -3.70 -11.94 12.61
C PRO A 110 -3.89 -13.40 12.16
N HIS A 111 -4.39 -13.62 10.95
CA HIS A 111 -4.62 -14.94 10.36
C HIS A 111 -3.48 -15.41 9.47
N ARG A 112 -2.31 -14.72 9.47
CA ARG A 112 -1.17 -15.18 8.68
C ARG A 112 -0.72 -16.58 9.11
N GLU A 113 -0.37 -17.41 8.14
CA GLU A 113 -0.05 -18.82 8.35
C GLU A 113 1.46 -19.10 8.52
N PHE A 114 2.29 -18.07 8.45
CA PHE A 114 3.73 -18.17 8.69
C PHE A 114 4.11 -17.59 10.06
N GLN A 115 5.26 -18.03 10.56
CA GLN A 115 5.87 -17.49 11.78
C GLN A 115 7.17 -16.76 11.43
N TRP A 116 7.44 -15.67 12.14
CA TRP A 116 8.68 -14.94 11.97
C TRP A 116 9.88 -15.71 12.55
N ASN A 117 10.95 -15.81 11.77
CA ASN A 117 12.28 -16.12 12.29
C ASN A 117 12.88 -14.83 12.87
N THR A 118 12.43 -14.47 14.08
CA THR A 118 12.75 -13.17 14.68
C THR A 118 14.26 -12.97 14.87
N ALA A 119 15.02 -14.04 15.11
CA ALA A 119 16.48 -13.95 15.23
C ALA A 119 17.13 -13.45 13.93
N VAL A 120 16.73 -14.02 12.80
CA VAL A 120 17.24 -13.61 11.48
C VAL A 120 16.75 -12.22 11.10
N VAL A 121 15.47 -11.91 11.36
CA VAL A 121 14.88 -10.60 11.08
C VAL A 121 15.62 -9.52 11.85
N TYR A 122 15.76 -9.64 13.17
CA TYR A 122 16.45 -8.63 13.98
C TYR A 122 17.92 -8.47 13.58
N LEU A 123 18.62 -9.57 13.29
CA LEU A 123 20.00 -9.50 12.82
C LEU A 123 20.10 -8.72 11.50
N ALA A 124 19.25 -9.04 10.52
CA ALA A 124 19.28 -8.39 9.21
C ALA A 124 19.01 -6.88 9.27
N PHE A 125 18.09 -6.46 10.14
CA PHE A 125 17.74 -5.05 10.31
C PHE A 125 18.75 -4.30 11.21
N SER A 126 19.31 -4.95 12.23
CA SER A 126 20.36 -4.34 13.07
C SER A 126 21.61 -3.98 12.27
N LEU A 127 21.98 -4.81 11.28
CA LEU A 127 23.07 -4.50 10.34
C LEU A 127 22.83 -3.26 9.50
N ARG A 128 21.57 -2.80 9.40
CA ARG A 128 21.16 -1.57 8.72
C ARG A 128 20.91 -0.40 9.69
N GLY A 129 21.23 -0.56 10.97
CA GLY A 129 21.02 0.46 12.00
C GLY A 129 19.56 0.63 12.43
N ILE A 130 18.66 -0.29 12.07
CA ILE A 130 17.24 -0.23 12.43
C ILE A 130 17.04 -0.89 13.80
N SER A 131 16.36 -0.17 14.70
CA SER A 131 16.12 -0.66 16.06
C SER A 131 15.14 -1.82 16.09
N LYS A 132 15.27 -2.69 17.13
CA LYS A 132 14.34 -3.79 17.37
C LYS A 132 12.90 -3.31 17.49
N GLU A 133 12.68 -2.20 18.20
CA GLU A 133 11.35 -1.60 18.36
C GLU A 133 10.73 -1.19 17.02
N SER A 134 11.53 -0.60 16.14
CA SER A 134 11.07 -0.26 14.76
C SER A 134 10.69 -1.51 13.96
N VAL A 135 11.49 -2.59 14.08
CA VAL A 135 11.20 -3.87 13.44
C VAL A 135 9.92 -4.49 14.01
N ASP A 136 9.76 -4.48 15.34
CA ASP A 136 8.55 -5.00 15.99
C ASP A 136 7.30 -4.26 15.48
N ASN A 137 7.34 -2.94 15.38
CA ASN A 137 6.21 -2.13 14.94
C ASN A 137 5.89 -2.29 13.46
N GLN A 138 6.90 -2.41 12.60
CA GLN A 138 6.73 -2.43 11.15
C GLN A 138 6.50 -3.82 10.57
N PHE A 139 7.00 -4.87 11.23
CA PHE A 139 6.99 -6.23 10.70
C PHE A 139 6.31 -7.25 11.62
N ILE A 140 6.77 -7.32 12.89
CA ILE A 140 6.39 -8.43 13.78
C ILE A 140 4.98 -8.25 14.35
N ARG A 141 4.61 -7.02 14.65
CA ARG A 141 3.35 -6.67 15.30
C ARG A 141 2.17 -7.20 14.49
N VAL A 142 1.26 -7.86 15.20
CA VAL A 142 -0.04 -8.26 14.66
C VAL A 142 -1.05 -7.18 15.03
N PHE A 143 -1.83 -6.78 14.07
CA PHE A 143 -2.96 -5.91 14.33
C PHE A 143 -4.18 -6.75 14.72
N SER A 144 -4.84 -6.34 15.79
CA SER A 144 -6.09 -6.96 16.28
C SER A 144 -7.18 -5.91 16.42
N GLY A 145 -8.38 -6.23 15.96
CA GLY A 145 -9.56 -5.37 16.13
C GLY A 145 -10.50 -5.38 14.91
N PRO A 146 -11.77 -5.01 15.10
CA PRO A 146 -12.80 -5.08 14.07
C PRO A 146 -12.64 -4.05 12.94
N THR A 147 -11.79 -3.04 13.14
CA THR A 147 -11.54 -1.93 12.20
C THR A 147 -10.40 -2.21 11.22
N PHE A 148 -9.76 -3.38 11.29
CA PHE A 148 -8.65 -3.67 10.41
C PHE A 148 -9.13 -4.16 9.05
N ALA A 149 -8.58 -3.52 8.05
CA ALA A 149 -8.85 -3.77 6.67
C ALA A 149 -8.67 -5.24 6.32
N ASN A 150 -7.72 -5.90 6.89
CA ASN A 150 -7.35 -7.27 6.61
C ASN A 150 -7.92 -8.27 7.63
N SER A 151 -9.11 -8.02 8.16
CA SER A 151 -9.80 -8.94 9.10
C SER A 151 -10.33 -10.23 8.45
N GLY A 152 -10.03 -10.43 7.17
CA GLY A 152 -10.31 -11.65 6.42
C GLY A 152 -9.21 -12.70 6.54
N GLN A 153 -9.28 -13.72 5.69
CA GLN A 153 -8.22 -14.69 5.53
C GLN A 153 -6.93 -14.01 5.06
N TYR A 154 -5.80 -14.56 5.46
CA TYR A 154 -4.50 -14.07 4.99
C TYR A 154 -4.34 -14.30 3.48
N ASP A 155 -3.95 -13.25 2.78
CA ASP A 155 -3.70 -13.28 1.34
C ASP A 155 -2.20 -13.04 1.05
N PRO A 156 -1.43 -14.08 0.76
CA PRO A 156 0.00 -13.93 0.46
C PRO A 156 0.28 -13.08 -0.79
N TYR A 157 -0.69 -12.89 -1.68
CA TYR A 157 -0.57 -12.12 -2.92
C TYR A 157 -1.21 -10.75 -2.86
N SER A 158 -1.70 -10.32 -1.69
CA SER A 158 -2.22 -8.96 -1.51
C SER A 158 -1.20 -7.91 -1.91
N ILE A 159 -1.67 -6.84 -2.57
CA ILE A 159 -0.83 -5.67 -2.88
C ILE A 159 -0.25 -5.04 -1.60
N MET A 160 -0.93 -5.25 -0.45
CA MET A 160 -0.50 -4.75 0.85
C MET A 160 0.56 -5.63 1.52
N ASN A 161 1.02 -6.70 0.87
CA ASN A 161 2.07 -7.56 1.40
C ASN A 161 3.45 -7.08 0.94
N TYR A 162 4.46 -7.35 1.77
CA TYR A 162 5.85 -7.18 1.37
C TYR A 162 6.38 -8.47 0.75
N ALA A 163 7.24 -8.35 -0.25
CA ALA A 163 8.10 -9.43 -0.66
C ALA A 163 9.20 -9.60 0.39
N LEU A 164 9.20 -10.75 1.06
CA LEU A 164 10.06 -10.98 2.22
C LEU A 164 11.03 -12.14 1.95
N PRO A 165 12.32 -12.01 2.34
CA PRO A 165 13.27 -13.10 2.23
C PRO A 165 12.74 -14.36 2.93
N ARG A 166 12.82 -15.51 2.28
CA ARG A 166 12.35 -16.77 2.85
C ARG A 166 12.97 -17.09 4.22
N ALA A 167 14.20 -16.69 4.43
CA ALA A 167 14.90 -16.86 5.71
C ALA A 167 14.25 -16.12 6.89
N PHE A 168 13.39 -15.12 6.61
CA PHE A 168 12.69 -14.36 7.65
C PHE A 168 11.50 -15.11 8.25
N MET A 169 11.12 -16.25 7.66
CA MET A 169 9.88 -16.94 8.00
C MET A 169 10.10 -18.43 8.19
N PHE A 170 9.33 -19.00 9.13
CA PHE A 170 9.09 -20.44 9.25
C PHE A 170 7.68 -20.76 8.78
N GLY A 171 7.48 -21.94 8.22
CA GLY A 171 6.17 -22.42 7.81
C GLY A 171 6.11 -22.83 6.35
N SER A 172 4.90 -23.11 5.90
CA SER A 172 4.59 -23.79 4.66
C SER A 172 4.47 -22.84 3.44
N SER A 173 3.69 -23.29 2.47
CA SER A 173 3.38 -22.66 1.19
C SER A 173 2.65 -21.30 1.26
N ALA A 174 2.12 -20.91 2.42
CA ALA A 174 1.40 -19.66 2.61
C ALA A 174 2.29 -18.46 3.00
N CYS A 175 3.61 -18.58 2.81
CA CYS A 175 4.48 -17.42 2.97
C CYS A 175 4.31 -16.44 1.82
N PRO A 176 4.46 -15.12 2.08
CA PRO A 176 4.47 -14.14 1.00
C PRO A 176 5.53 -14.46 -0.04
N PRO A 177 5.33 -14.03 -1.29
CA PRO A 177 6.35 -14.14 -2.31
C PRO A 177 7.67 -13.51 -1.86
N THR A 178 8.77 -14.06 -2.35
CA THR A 178 10.12 -13.58 -2.00
C THR A 178 10.61 -12.49 -2.93
N ARG A 179 9.83 -12.14 -3.97
CA ARG A 179 10.16 -11.16 -4.98
C ARG A 179 8.99 -10.21 -5.22
N ASP A 180 9.27 -8.94 -5.37
CA ASP A 180 8.28 -7.90 -5.63
C ASP A 180 7.56 -8.09 -6.98
N ASP A 181 8.20 -8.72 -7.96
CA ASP A 181 7.62 -9.01 -9.27
C ASP A 181 6.51 -10.09 -9.26
N SER A 182 6.24 -10.68 -8.10
CA SER A 182 5.15 -11.64 -7.92
C SER A 182 3.85 -11.02 -7.40
N ILE A 183 3.88 -9.75 -6.94
CA ILE A 183 2.73 -9.00 -6.45
C ILE A 183 2.69 -7.67 -7.21
N LEU A 184 2.05 -7.66 -8.37
CA LEU A 184 2.06 -6.49 -9.26
C LEU A 184 0.71 -5.78 -9.39
N ASN A 185 -0.38 -6.47 -9.04
CA ASN A 185 -1.76 -5.98 -9.19
C ASN A 185 -2.54 -6.24 -7.90
N LEU A 186 -3.73 -5.66 -7.81
CA LEU A 186 -4.66 -5.99 -6.75
C LEU A 186 -5.06 -7.47 -6.83
N SER A 187 -4.94 -8.18 -5.73
CA SER A 187 -5.45 -9.54 -5.60
C SER A 187 -6.98 -9.57 -5.57
N ASP A 188 -7.57 -10.74 -5.71
CA ASP A 188 -9.03 -10.89 -5.52
C ASP A 188 -9.43 -10.61 -4.06
N GLY A 189 -8.55 -10.87 -3.10
CA GLY A 189 -8.71 -10.50 -1.70
C GLY A 189 -8.75 -8.98 -1.51
N ASP A 190 -7.82 -8.24 -2.11
CA ASP A 190 -7.79 -6.78 -2.09
C ASP A 190 -9.07 -6.18 -2.67
N LYS A 191 -9.50 -6.68 -3.85
CA LYS A 191 -10.72 -6.23 -4.55
C LYS A 191 -11.99 -6.49 -3.71
N ALA A 192 -12.12 -7.69 -3.19
CA ALA A 192 -13.27 -8.05 -2.35
C ALA A 192 -13.30 -7.23 -1.06
N PHE A 193 -12.13 -7.01 -0.47
CA PHE A 193 -12.02 -6.25 0.76
C PHE A 193 -12.40 -4.78 0.55
N ILE A 194 -11.81 -4.10 -0.46
CA ILE A 194 -12.10 -2.69 -0.70
C ILE A 194 -13.57 -2.46 -1.09
N ALA A 195 -14.17 -3.38 -1.84
CA ALA A 195 -15.59 -3.35 -2.17
C ALA A 195 -16.49 -3.45 -0.93
N ARG A 196 -16.05 -4.17 0.11
CA ARG A 196 -16.78 -4.32 1.37
C ARG A 196 -16.75 -3.05 2.22
N ILE A 197 -15.60 -2.38 2.31
CA ILE A 197 -15.47 -1.16 3.13
C ILE A 197 -15.96 0.10 2.42
N TYR A 198 -15.96 0.10 1.09
CA TYR A 198 -16.51 1.16 0.26
C TYR A 198 -17.51 0.58 -0.75
N PRO A 199 -18.68 0.10 -0.28
CA PRO A 199 -19.65 -0.59 -1.15
C PRO A 199 -20.24 0.37 -2.17
N LYS A 200 -20.33 -0.10 -3.42
CA LYS A 200 -21.06 0.62 -4.47
C LYS A 200 -22.56 0.63 -4.13
N PRO A 201 -23.29 1.71 -4.43
CA PRO A 201 -24.74 1.74 -4.24
C PRO A 201 -25.40 0.57 -4.98
N VAL A 202 -26.35 -0.10 -4.32
CA VAL A 202 -27.17 -1.11 -4.96
C VAL A 202 -28.02 -0.40 -6.03
N SER A 203 -27.94 -0.85 -7.28
CA SER A 203 -28.76 -0.26 -8.33
C SER A 203 -30.25 -0.56 -8.05
N SER A 204 -31.10 0.45 -8.14
CA SER A 204 -32.53 0.35 -7.87
C SER A 204 -33.29 -0.67 -8.76
N THR A 205 -32.63 -1.21 -9.77
CA THR A 205 -33.16 -2.27 -10.65
C THR A 205 -33.20 -3.65 -10.00
N GLU A 206 -32.39 -3.92 -8.97
CA GLU A 206 -32.40 -5.22 -8.28
C GLU A 206 -33.49 -5.33 -7.19
N PHE A 207 -34.08 -4.21 -6.78
CA PHE A 207 -35.15 -4.20 -5.77
C PHE A 207 -36.49 -4.68 -6.30
N ASN A 208 -36.72 -4.60 -7.63
CA ASN A 208 -37.99 -4.98 -8.26
C ASN A 208 -38.08 -6.45 -8.73
N SER A 209 -37.06 -7.27 -8.51
CA SER A 209 -37.05 -8.67 -8.94
C SER A 209 -37.35 -9.68 -7.81
N ARG A 210 -37.69 -9.20 -6.60
CA ARG A 210 -38.05 -10.04 -5.43
C ARG A 210 -39.45 -9.71 -4.87
N GLY A 211 -40.34 -9.19 -5.71
CA GLY A 211 -41.75 -9.02 -5.39
C GLY A 211 -42.62 -10.12 -5.99
#